data_6e55232754b96174b5d982ecc8fd5e02
#
_entry.id   6e55232754b96174b5d982ecc8fd5e02
#
_cell.length_a   1.000
_cell.length_b   1.000
_cell.length_c   1.000
_cell.angle_alpha   90.00
_cell.angle_beta   90.00
_cell.angle_gamma   90.00
#
_symmetry.space_group_name_H-M   'P 1'
#
loop_
_entity.id
_entity.type
_entity.pdbx_description
1 polymer ?
#
loop_
_entity_poly.entity_id
_entity_poly.type
_entity_poly.pdbx_seq_one_letter_code
_entity_poly.pdbx_strand_id
1 'polypeptide(L)'
;MKIQMYDFQQHGDERGHLSVVEQNKDIPFKIRRVYYLYDTKQGIVRGMHSHKELEQILVCVSGSCKVKLDDGRETSVIVLDDPTKGLYVGVDTWREMYEFSVNWKTKFQLPCTSDWNLLLQG
;
A
#
# COMPACT_ATOMS: atom_id res chain seq x y z
N MET A 1 18.75 2.43 -4.22
CA MET A 1 17.79 2.24 -3.11
C MET A 1 17.41 0.77 -3.03
N LYS A 2 17.47 0.21 -1.86
CA LYS A 2 17.02 -1.17 -1.65
C LYS A 2 15.53 -1.18 -1.36
N ILE A 3 14.76 -1.79 -2.26
CA ILE A 3 13.32 -1.98 -2.05
C ILE A 3 13.12 -3.19 -1.15
N GLN A 4 12.34 -3.02 -0.09
CA GLN A 4 12.06 -4.07 0.88
C GLN A 4 10.57 -4.41 0.86
N MET A 5 10.29 -5.67 0.54
CA MET A 5 8.94 -6.22 0.50
C MET A 5 8.79 -7.28 1.57
N TYR A 6 7.63 -7.34 2.18
CA TYR A 6 7.26 -8.37 3.14
C TYR A 6 6.17 -9.26 2.57
N ASP A 7 6.31 -10.55 2.79
CA ASP A 7 5.33 -11.55 2.35
C ASP A 7 4.50 -11.98 3.54
N PHE A 8 3.18 -11.95 3.38
CA PHE A 8 2.24 -12.36 4.42
C PHE A 8 1.63 -13.71 4.06
N GLN A 9 1.39 -14.53 5.08
CA GLN A 9 0.73 -15.82 4.89
C GLN A 9 -0.69 -15.63 4.40
N GLN A 10 -1.08 -16.42 3.40
CA GLN A 10 -2.43 -16.46 2.90
C GLN A 10 -3.08 -17.77 3.32
N HIS A 11 -4.20 -17.67 4.00
CA HIS A 11 -5.01 -18.80 4.43
C HIS A 11 -6.34 -18.77 3.69
N GLY A 12 -6.88 -19.93 3.40
CA GLY A 12 -8.18 -20.01 2.78
C GLY A 12 -8.27 -21.08 1.70
N ASP A 13 -9.36 -21.03 0.99
CA ASP A 13 -9.71 -21.97 -0.07
C ASP A 13 -10.57 -21.25 -1.11
N GLU A 14 -11.33 -22.01 -1.89
CA GLU A 14 -12.25 -21.47 -2.91
C GLU A 14 -13.33 -20.52 -2.37
N ARG A 15 -13.60 -20.54 -1.04
CA ARG A 15 -14.60 -19.67 -0.41
C ARG A 15 -14.03 -18.28 -0.08
N GLY A 16 -12.72 -18.09 -0.16
CA GLY A 16 -12.07 -16.84 0.12
C GLY A 16 -10.72 -17.00 0.82
N HIS A 17 -10.04 -15.89 1.00
CA HIS A 17 -8.69 -15.86 1.56
C HIS A 17 -8.59 -14.88 2.71
N LEU A 18 -7.66 -15.16 3.62
CA LEU A 18 -7.32 -14.33 4.77
C LEU A 18 -5.80 -14.21 4.84
N SER A 19 -5.30 -12.99 5.03
CA SER A 19 -3.88 -12.76 5.31
C SER A 19 -3.75 -12.03 6.64
N VAL A 20 -2.67 -12.33 7.34
CA VAL A 20 -2.41 -11.78 8.68
C VAL A 20 -1.15 -10.95 8.67
N VAL A 21 -1.19 -9.78 9.30
CA VAL A 21 -0.02 -8.98 9.58
C VAL A 21 0.07 -8.75 11.08
N GLU A 22 1.02 -9.40 11.73
CA GLU A 22 1.20 -9.32 13.17
C GLU A 22 2.44 -8.48 13.49
N GLN A 23 2.29 -7.53 14.39
CA GLN A 23 3.39 -6.67 14.81
C GLN A 23 4.57 -7.48 15.38
N ASN A 24 5.79 -7.06 15.06
CA ASN A 24 7.03 -7.69 15.52
C ASN A 24 7.18 -9.17 15.12
N LYS A 25 6.38 -9.64 14.17
CA LYS A 25 6.45 -10.99 13.64
C LYS A 25 6.49 -10.96 12.12
N ASP A 26 5.41 -10.51 11.48
CA ASP A 26 5.34 -10.41 10.02
C ASP A 26 6.00 -9.13 9.51
N ILE A 27 6.06 -8.10 10.36
CA ILE A 27 6.70 -6.82 10.10
C ILE A 27 7.61 -6.46 11.28
N PRO A 28 8.64 -5.61 11.07
CA PRO A 28 9.69 -5.40 12.08
C PRO A 28 9.36 -4.35 13.13
N PHE A 29 8.12 -3.90 13.26
CA PHE A 29 7.78 -2.86 14.23
C PHE A 29 6.43 -3.11 14.87
N LYS A 30 6.19 -2.40 15.98
CA LYS A 30 4.90 -2.38 16.65
C LYS A 30 3.94 -1.49 15.86
N ILE A 31 2.77 -2.03 15.55
CA ILE A 31 1.73 -1.27 14.84
C ILE A 31 1.07 -0.31 15.83
N ARG A 32 1.22 0.98 15.59
CA ARG A 32 0.60 2.01 16.41
C ARG A 32 -0.63 2.63 15.77
N ARG A 33 -0.68 2.57 14.44
CA ARG A 33 -1.77 3.17 13.68
C ARG A 33 -2.03 2.34 12.43
N VAL A 34 -3.32 2.14 12.14
CA VAL A 34 -3.78 1.52 10.89
C VAL A 34 -4.72 2.49 10.22
N TYR A 35 -4.49 2.78 8.96
CA TYR A 35 -5.44 3.55 8.17
C TYR A 35 -5.46 3.02 6.75
N TYR A 36 -6.50 3.38 6.00
CA TYR A 36 -6.66 2.87 4.66
C TYR A 36 -7.25 3.94 3.74
N LEU A 37 -6.85 3.85 2.48
CA LEU A 37 -7.31 4.74 1.41
C LEU A 37 -8.30 3.97 0.56
N TYR A 38 -9.41 4.62 0.24
CA TYR A 38 -10.44 4.04 -0.60
C TYR A 38 -11.21 5.15 -1.31
N ASP A 39 -11.96 4.78 -2.34
CA ASP A 39 -12.73 5.73 -3.15
C ASP A 39 -11.86 6.89 -3.66
N THR A 40 -10.61 6.61 -3.98
CA THR A 40 -9.71 7.61 -4.54
C THR A 40 -10.17 7.97 -5.95
N LYS A 41 -10.28 9.26 -6.23
CA LYS A 41 -10.66 9.71 -7.56
C LYS A 41 -9.57 9.41 -8.57
N GLN A 42 -9.99 9.07 -9.79
CA GLN A 42 -9.05 8.80 -10.87
C GLN A 42 -8.16 10.00 -11.15
N GLY A 43 -6.87 9.77 -11.39
CA GLY A 43 -5.90 10.80 -11.68
C GLY A 43 -5.31 11.52 -10.48
N ILE A 44 -5.72 11.14 -9.27
CA ILE A 44 -5.20 11.74 -8.04
C ILE A 44 -3.93 11.01 -7.60
N VAL A 45 -2.96 11.79 -7.13
CA VAL A 45 -1.75 11.30 -6.46
C VAL A 45 -1.94 11.46 -4.96
N ARG A 46 -1.72 10.40 -4.21
CA ARG A 46 -1.81 10.39 -2.74
C ARG A 46 -0.43 10.22 -2.12
N GLY A 47 -0.31 10.59 -0.85
CA GLY A 47 0.92 10.46 -0.10
C GLY A 47 1.74 11.73 -0.13
N MET A 48 2.53 11.94 -1.15
CA MET A 48 3.35 13.14 -1.41
C MET A 48 4.01 13.71 -0.15
N HIS A 49 4.59 12.83 0.66
CA HIS A 49 5.27 13.23 1.90
C HIS A 49 6.30 12.18 2.32
N SER A 50 7.11 12.54 3.30
CA SER A 50 8.00 11.64 4.00
C SER A 50 7.85 11.83 5.51
N HIS A 51 8.27 10.83 6.26
CA HIS A 51 8.29 10.90 7.72
C HIS A 51 9.73 10.82 8.23
N LYS A 52 10.05 11.59 9.25
CA LYS A 52 11.38 11.59 9.87
C LYS A 52 11.55 10.47 10.91
N GLU A 53 10.45 10.05 11.53
CA GLU A 53 10.50 9.11 12.64
C GLU A 53 9.60 7.88 12.47
N LEU A 54 8.77 7.85 11.45
CA LEU A 54 7.76 6.82 11.29
C LEU A 54 8.09 5.87 10.14
N GLU A 55 7.91 4.59 10.41
CA GLU A 55 7.98 3.52 9.43
C GLU A 55 6.57 3.13 9.00
N GLN A 56 6.42 2.67 7.77
CA GLN A 56 5.14 2.21 7.27
C GLN A 56 5.26 0.95 6.43
N ILE A 57 4.19 0.19 6.39
CA ILE A 57 3.97 -0.88 5.43
C ILE A 57 2.73 -0.53 4.62
N LEU A 58 2.85 -0.55 3.31
CA LEU A 58 1.75 -0.30 2.38
C LEU A 58 1.32 -1.62 1.74
N VAL A 59 0.03 -1.91 1.78
CA VAL A 59 -0.55 -3.11 1.19
C VAL A 59 -1.72 -2.72 0.30
N CYS A 60 -1.69 -3.12 -0.97
CA CYS A 60 -2.85 -2.98 -1.84
C CYS A 60 -3.75 -4.19 -1.63
N VAL A 61 -4.79 -4.01 -0.84
CA VAL A 61 -5.69 -5.10 -0.45
C VAL A 61 -6.61 -5.50 -1.60
N SER A 62 -6.98 -4.54 -2.42
CA SER A 62 -7.84 -4.77 -3.59
C SER A 62 -7.41 -3.84 -4.72
N GLY A 63 -7.35 -4.36 -5.92
CA GLY A 63 -6.97 -3.60 -7.10
C GLY A 63 -5.47 -3.51 -7.30
N SER A 64 -5.01 -2.41 -7.84
CA SER A 64 -3.59 -2.15 -8.08
C SER A 64 -3.29 -0.65 -8.02
N CYS A 65 -2.08 -0.33 -7.67
CA CYS A 65 -1.57 1.04 -7.74
C CYS A 65 -0.06 1.02 -7.94
N LYS A 66 0.49 2.17 -8.29
CA LYS A 66 1.94 2.37 -8.33
C LYS A 66 2.35 3.20 -7.12
N VAL A 67 3.51 2.86 -6.57
CA VAL A 67 4.12 3.63 -5.49
C VAL A 67 5.51 4.07 -5.94
N LYS A 68 5.73 5.37 -5.96
CA LYS A 68 7.04 5.94 -6.21
C LYS A 68 7.70 6.23 -4.88
N LEU A 69 8.90 5.70 -4.70
CA LEU A 69 9.75 5.98 -3.55
C LEU A 69 10.96 6.80 -3.98
N ASP A 70 11.32 7.79 -3.17
CA ASP A 70 12.47 8.66 -3.40
C ASP A 70 13.19 8.87 -2.05
N ASP A 71 14.45 8.46 -1.98
CA ASP A 71 15.27 8.61 -0.77
C ASP A 71 16.20 9.84 -0.84
N GLY A 72 16.03 10.68 -1.85
CA GLY A 72 16.86 11.84 -2.09
C GLY A 72 18.05 11.57 -3.01
N ARG A 73 18.35 10.31 -3.29
CA ARG A 73 19.43 9.89 -4.20
C ARG A 73 18.89 9.10 -5.39
N GLU A 74 17.98 8.20 -5.12
CA GLU A 74 17.39 7.30 -6.12
C GLU A 74 15.88 7.35 -6.04
N THR A 75 15.25 7.02 -7.16
CA THR A 75 13.81 6.89 -7.27
C THR A 75 13.48 5.51 -7.81
N SER A 76 12.49 4.86 -7.22
CA SER A 76 11.99 3.57 -7.69
C SER A 76 10.47 3.58 -7.74
N VAL A 77 9.91 2.86 -8.70
CA VAL A 77 8.46 2.68 -8.84
C VAL A 77 8.13 1.22 -8.64
N ILE A 78 7.23 0.95 -7.72
CA ILE A 78 6.78 -0.40 -7.39
C ILE A 78 5.29 -0.51 -7.70
N VAL A 79 4.87 -1.59 -8.35
CA VAL A 79 3.47 -1.90 -8.56
C VAL A 79 2.99 -2.74 -7.38
N LEU A 80 1.93 -2.28 -6.71
CA LEU A 80 1.25 -3.04 -5.66
C LEU A 80 -0.06 -3.58 -6.23
N ASP A 81 -0.16 -4.89 -6.34
CA ASP A 81 -1.32 -5.58 -6.91
C ASP A 81 -1.65 -6.90 -6.21
N ASP A 82 -1.03 -7.15 -5.08
CA ASP A 82 -1.14 -8.42 -4.36
C ASP A 82 -1.37 -8.14 -2.86
N PRO A 83 -2.51 -8.57 -2.28
CA PRO A 83 -2.81 -8.34 -0.88
C PRO A 83 -1.88 -9.08 0.09
N THR A 84 -1.08 -10.02 -0.39
CA THR A 84 -0.11 -10.75 0.45
C THR A 84 1.26 -10.09 0.48
N LYS A 85 1.42 -8.95 -0.19
CA LYS A 85 2.70 -8.23 -0.28
C LYS A 85 2.61 -6.88 0.41
N GLY A 86 3.56 -6.60 1.29
CA GLY A 86 3.68 -5.31 1.94
C GLY A 86 4.96 -4.59 1.52
N LEU A 87 4.81 -3.35 1.10
CA LEU A 87 5.96 -2.50 0.75
C LEU A 87 6.40 -1.71 1.97
N TYR A 88 7.65 -1.89 2.37
CA TYR A 88 8.24 -1.11 3.46
C TYR A 88 8.60 0.29 2.99
N VAL A 89 8.20 1.28 3.75
CA VAL A 89 8.59 2.67 3.56
C VAL A 89 9.24 3.16 4.84
N GLY A 90 10.56 3.35 4.80
CA GLY A 90 11.32 3.80 5.95
C GLY A 90 11.25 5.30 6.17
N VAL A 91 11.96 5.75 7.21
CA VAL A 91 12.10 7.18 7.51
C VAL A 91 12.79 7.90 6.36
N ASP A 92 12.52 9.18 6.23
CA ASP A 92 13.12 10.06 5.21
C ASP A 92 12.95 9.58 3.77
N THR A 93 11.94 8.76 3.52
CA THR A 93 11.61 8.30 2.18
C THR A 93 10.34 8.99 1.70
N TRP A 94 10.45 9.77 0.63
CA TRP A 94 9.33 10.38 -0.06
C TRP A 94 8.53 9.31 -0.77
N ARG A 95 7.21 9.41 -0.72
CA ARG A 95 6.31 8.48 -1.38
C ARG A 95 5.21 9.18 -2.13
N GLU A 96 4.84 8.60 -3.25
CA GLU A 96 3.66 8.97 -4.02
C GLU A 96 2.93 7.69 -4.40
N MET A 97 1.61 7.67 -4.23
CA MET A 97 0.74 6.59 -4.68
C MET A 97 -0.15 7.11 -5.79
N TYR A 98 -0.22 6.42 -6.90
CA TYR A 98 -0.92 6.89 -8.09
C TYR A 98 -1.33 5.74 -8.99
N GLU A 99 -2.06 6.05 -10.05
CA GLU A 99 -2.58 5.07 -11.00
C GLU A 99 -3.33 3.93 -10.31
N PHE A 100 -4.29 4.31 -9.47
CA PHE A 100 -5.16 3.36 -8.81
C PHE A 100 -6.11 2.74 -9.83
N SER A 101 -6.36 1.43 -9.71
CA SER A 101 -7.23 0.72 -10.63
C SER A 101 -8.67 1.20 -10.53
N VAL A 102 -9.38 1.20 -11.64
CA VAL A 102 -10.76 1.69 -11.74
C VAL A 102 -11.72 0.52 -11.78
N ASN A 103 -12.84 0.63 -11.08
CA ASN A 103 -13.92 -0.35 -11.15
C ASN A 103 -14.84 -0.03 -12.33
N TRP A 104 -14.68 -0.75 -13.42
CA TRP A 104 -15.49 -0.59 -14.63
C TRP A 104 -16.95 -1.04 -14.49
N LYS A 105 -17.31 -1.69 -13.40
CA LYS A 105 -18.68 -2.18 -13.16
C LYS A 105 -19.63 -1.10 -12.65
N THR A 106 -19.10 0.06 -12.23
CA THR A 106 -19.91 1.17 -11.72
C THR A 106 -20.01 2.28 -12.76
N LYS A 107 -20.84 2.06 -13.78
CA LYS A 107 -20.98 2.99 -14.92
C LYS A 107 -21.59 4.36 -14.57
N PHE A 108 -22.18 4.51 -13.40
CA PHE A 108 -22.96 5.70 -13.04
C PHE A 108 -22.42 6.48 -11.85
N GLN A 109 -21.28 6.06 -11.29
CA GLN A 109 -20.63 6.80 -10.21
C GLN A 109 -19.52 7.67 -10.77
N LEU A 110 -19.24 8.76 -10.06
CA LEU A 110 -18.04 9.56 -10.32
C LEU A 110 -16.83 8.62 -10.42
N PRO A 111 -15.84 8.92 -11.26
CA PRO A 111 -14.70 8.04 -11.48
C PRO A 111 -13.88 7.88 -10.20
N CYS A 112 -14.33 6.99 -9.34
CA CYS A 112 -13.61 6.51 -8.17
C CYS A 112 -12.91 5.22 -8.52
N THR A 113 -11.78 4.97 -7.88
CA THR A 113 -11.06 3.72 -8.02
C THR A 113 -11.69 2.66 -7.13
N SER A 114 -11.51 1.39 -7.49
CA SER A 114 -11.94 0.25 -6.68
C SER A 114 -10.89 -0.19 -5.67
N ASP A 115 -9.80 0.53 -5.60
CA ASP A 115 -8.66 0.17 -4.76
C ASP A 115 -8.94 0.34 -3.28
N TRP A 116 -8.42 -0.62 -2.52
CA TRP A 116 -8.30 -0.52 -1.08
C TRP A 116 -6.84 -0.70 -0.71
N ASN A 117 -6.27 0.31 -0.09
CA ASN A 117 -4.87 0.35 0.29
C ASN A 117 -4.76 0.53 1.80
N LEU A 118 -4.12 -0.44 2.46
CA LEU A 118 -3.94 -0.46 3.90
C LEU A 118 -2.56 0.04 4.24
N LEU A 119 -2.48 0.93 5.24
CA LEU A 119 -1.22 1.46 5.74
C LEU A 119 -1.09 1.13 7.21
N LEU A 120 -0.02 0.41 7.53
CA LEU A 120 0.34 0.03 8.89
C LEU A 120 1.51 0.90 9.31
N GLN A 121 1.34 1.63 10.40
CA GLN A 121 2.34 2.62 10.84
C GLN A 121 2.89 2.25 12.21
N GLY A 122 4.18 2.28 12.29
CA GLY A 122 4.91 2.11 13.54
C GLY A 122 4.99 3.38 14.38
#